data_85f049152b1393db59ad46386b5c6c03
#
_entry.id   85f049152b1393db59ad46386b5c6c03
#
_cell.length_a   1.000
_cell.length_b   1.000
_cell.length_c   1.000
_cell.angle_alpha   90.00
_cell.angle_beta   90.00
_cell.angle_gamma   90.00
#
_symmetry.space_group_name_H-M   'P 1'
#
loop_
_entity.id
_entity.type
_entity.pdbx_description
1 polymer ?
#
loop_
_entity_poly.entity_id
_entity_poly.type
_entity_poly.pdbx_seq_one_letter_code
_entity_poly.pdbx_strand_id
1 'polypeptide(L)'
;MMTAADRLFSYFPLLMTIVSLAALGVFAQWPSGWSALLLLFILYLFPPMVLRIMLRWAPLKQGISAIDGRKFSPWLAAHHIQAFYDALPYLEALLRVIPGFYSMWLRMWGSRIGYGVVWPVRIDVLDRNLMDIGNRVTFDREVELAAHVRQKMEGGAARVLVRTVRIGSHAYIGASTRIGPGAIVPHNANVPPLTMVGVNEAYGEAVRHPEKEEAQFALS
;
A
#
# COMPACT_ATOMS: atom_id res chain seq x y z
N MET A 1 17.52 -13.97 8.48
CA MET A 1 17.38 -14.91 7.34
C MET A 1 15.97 -14.82 6.80
N MET A 2 15.70 -15.20 5.54
CA MET A 2 14.35 -15.27 4.96
C MET A 2 13.97 -16.73 4.77
N THR A 3 12.68 -17.07 4.89
CA THR A 3 12.20 -18.42 4.53
C THR A 3 12.35 -18.67 3.02
N ALA A 4 12.27 -19.92 2.57
CA ALA A 4 12.27 -20.24 1.14
C ALA A 4 11.14 -19.55 0.38
N ALA A 5 9.95 -19.48 0.99
CA ALA A 5 8.79 -18.80 0.42
C ALA A 5 9.01 -17.28 0.34
N ASP A 6 9.55 -16.62 1.39
CA ASP A 6 9.85 -15.19 1.34
C ASP A 6 10.87 -14.87 0.25
N ARG A 7 11.88 -15.73 0.06
CA ARG A 7 12.84 -15.61 -1.05
C ARG A 7 12.17 -15.73 -2.42
N LEU A 8 11.24 -16.65 -2.58
CA LEU A 8 10.49 -16.76 -3.84
C LEU A 8 9.77 -15.46 -4.18
N PHE A 9 9.06 -14.87 -3.21
CA PHE A 9 8.37 -13.60 -3.41
C PHE A 9 9.34 -12.43 -3.64
N SER A 10 10.57 -12.47 -3.13
CA SER A 10 11.55 -11.39 -3.38
C SER A 10 11.96 -11.28 -4.86
N TYR A 11 11.78 -12.33 -5.67
CA TYR A 11 11.98 -12.29 -7.12
C TYR A 11 10.76 -11.81 -7.90
N PHE A 12 9.63 -11.56 -7.23
CA PHE A 12 8.39 -11.15 -7.91
C PHE A 12 8.56 -9.84 -8.71
N PRO A 13 9.21 -8.77 -8.23
CA PRO A 13 9.43 -7.57 -9.04
C PRO A 13 10.22 -7.84 -10.31
N LEU A 14 11.26 -8.69 -10.23
CA LEU A 14 12.05 -9.09 -11.40
C LEU A 14 11.18 -9.88 -12.40
N LEU A 15 10.41 -10.85 -11.93
CA LEU A 15 9.48 -11.61 -12.76
C LEU A 15 8.49 -10.67 -13.46
N MET A 16 7.90 -9.74 -12.73
CA MET A 16 6.97 -8.74 -13.28
C MET A 16 7.62 -7.88 -14.35
N THR A 17 8.87 -7.45 -14.14
CA THR A 17 9.62 -6.68 -15.13
C THR A 17 9.81 -7.49 -16.43
N ILE A 18 10.27 -8.74 -16.32
CA ILE A 18 10.49 -9.61 -17.48
C ILE A 18 9.19 -9.88 -18.24
N VAL A 19 8.13 -10.25 -17.54
CA VAL A 19 6.83 -10.57 -18.15
C VAL A 19 6.20 -9.32 -18.78
N SER A 20 6.33 -8.15 -18.16
CA SER A 20 5.84 -6.88 -18.71
C SER A 20 6.59 -6.47 -19.97
N LEU A 21 7.92 -6.63 -19.99
CA LEU A 21 8.73 -6.36 -21.20
C LEU A 21 8.40 -7.35 -22.33
N ALA A 22 8.20 -8.64 -22.02
CA ALA A 22 7.78 -9.63 -22.99
C ALA A 22 6.40 -9.29 -23.58
N ALA A 23 5.42 -8.92 -22.74
CA ALA A 23 4.10 -8.51 -23.19
C ALA A 23 4.14 -7.23 -24.07
N LEU A 24 4.99 -6.27 -23.69
CA LEU A 24 5.23 -5.08 -24.49
C LEU A 24 5.85 -5.43 -25.86
N GLY A 25 6.81 -6.37 -25.89
CA GLY A 25 7.41 -6.89 -27.12
C GLY A 25 6.38 -7.56 -28.02
N VAL A 26 5.47 -8.37 -27.45
CA VAL A 26 4.36 -8.98 -28.20
C VAL A 26 3.44 -7.91 -28.77
N PHE A 27 3.07 -6.90 -27.97
CA PHE A 27 2.24 -5.79 -28.45
C PHE A 27 2.92 -4.98 -29.56
N ALA A 28 4.23 -4.76 -29.46
CA ALA A 28 4.98 -4.02 -30.48
C ALA A 28 5.08 -4.78 -31.82
N GLN A 29 5.19 -6.12 -31.78
CA GLN A 29 5.28 -6.95 -32.99
C GLN A 29 3.90 -7.23 -33.61
N TRP A 30 2.88 -7.42 -32.80
CA TRP A 30 1.50 -7.72 -33.21
C TRP A 30 0.50 -6.79 -32.50
N PRO A 31 0.42 -5.51 -32.92
CA PRO A 31 -0.49 -4.56 -32.30
C PRO A 31 -1.94 -4.96 -32.59
N SER A 32 -2.60 -5.46 -31.58
CA SER A 32 -4.00 -5.90 -31.62
C SER A 32 -4.71 -5.58 -30.29
N GLY A 33 -6.03 -5.58 -30.32
CA GLY A 33 -6.81 -5.43 -29.07
C GLY A 33 -6.47 -6.49 -28.03
N TRP A 34 -6.20 -7.72 -28.46
CA TRP A 34 -5.84 -8.82 -27.54
C TRP A 34 -4.47 -8.63 -26.89
N SER A 35 -3.45 -8.21 -27.66
CA SER A 35 -2.12 -7.95 -27.11
C SER A 35 -2.12 -6.73 -26.17
N ALA A 36 -2.93 -5.70 -26.47
CA ALA A 36 -3.15 -4.57 -25.57
C ALA A 36 -3.82 -5.01 -24.25
N LEU A 37 -4.89 -5.82 -24.33
CA LEU A 37 -5.57 -6.37 -23.14
C LEU A 37 -4.65 -7.26 -22.31
N LEU A 38 -3.80 -8.08 -22.95
CA LEU A 38 -2.80 -8.89 -22.26
C LEU A 38 -1.82 -8.02 -21.48
N LEU A 39 -1.30 -6.96 -22.11
CA LEU A 39 -0.38 -6.03 -21.47
C LEU A 39 -1.05 -5.33 -20.27
N LEU A 40 -2.27 -4.83 -20.41
CA LEU A 40 -3.02 -4.20 -19.33
C LEU A 40 -3.33 -5.18 -18.19
N PHE A 41 -3.68 -6.42 -18.53
CA PHE A 41 -3.89 -7.48 -17.55
C PHE A 41 -2.61 -7.71 -16.72
N ILE A 42 -1.47 -7.89 -17.38
CA ILE A 42 -0.19 -8.13 -16.70
C ILE A 42 0.18 -6.93 -15.83
N LEU A 43 0.04 -5.71 -16.33
CA LEU A 43 0.45 -4.51 -15.61
C LEU A 43 -0.48 -4.15 -14.44
N TYR A 44 -1.79 -4.41 -14.51
CA TYR A 44 -2.73 -3.85 -13.53
C TYR A 44 -3.60 -4.89 -12.81
N LEU A 45 -3.83 -6.06 -13.39
CA LEU A 45 -4.72 -7.06 -12.81
C LEU A 45 -3.97 -8.23 -12.17
N PHE A 46 -2.91 -8.69 -12.79
CA PHE A 46 -2.18 -9.87 -12.34
C PHE A 46 -1.57 -9.71 -10.94
N PRO A 47 -0.84 -8.62 -10.58
CA PRO A 47 -0.27 -8.48 -9.24
C PRO A 47 -1.30 -8.41 -8.12
N PRO A 48 -2.41 -7.63 -8.21
CA PRO A 48 -3.45 -7.68 -7.17
C PRO A 48 -4.10 -9.06 -7.07
N MET A 49 -4.29 -9.79 -8.17
CA MET A 49 -4.81 -11.18 -8.12
C MET A 49 -3.87 -12.10 -7.34
N VAL A 50 -2.57 -12.06 -7.64
CA VAL A 50 -1.56 -12.85 -6.92
C VAL A 50 -1.59 -12.54 -5.43
N LEU A 51 -1.63 -11.25 -5.05
CA LEU A 51 -1.74 -10.84 -3.65
C LEU A 51 -3.00 -11.40 -2.99
N ARG A 52 -4.15 -11.25 -3.64
CA ARG A 52 -5.44 -11.72 -3.09
C ARG A 52 -5.45 -13.24 -2.89
N ILE A 53 -4.90 -13.99 -3.83
CA ILE A 53 -4.77 -15.45 -3.74
C ILE A 53 -3.82 -15.80 -2.57
N MET A 54 -2.65 -15.18 -2.51
CA MET A 54 -1.69 -15.39 -1.43
C MET A 54 -2.29 -15.12 -0.05
N LEU A 55 -3.02 -14.01 0.10
CA LEU A 55 -3.67 -13.64 1.37
C LEU A 55 -4.85 -14.55 1.76
N ARG A 56 -5.45 -15.31 0.83
CA ARG A 56 -6.43 -16.36 1.18
C ARG A 56 -5.78 -17.55 1.88
N TRP A 57 -4.54 -17.90 1.48
CA TRP A 57 -3.79 -19.01 2.05
C TRP A 57 -3.00 -18.61 3.29
N ALA A 58 -2.46 -17.41 3.31
CA ALA A 58 -1.68 -16.84 4.40
C ALA A 58 -2.21 -15.46 4.78
N PRO A 59 -3.27 -15.37 5.60
CA PRO A 59 -3.87 -14.10 5.98
C PRO A 59 -2.88 -13.17 6.69
N LEU A 60 -2.89 -11.92 6.27
CA LEU A 60 -2.09 -10.87 6.93
C LEU A 60 -2.75 -10.49 8.25
N LYS A 61 -2.05 -10.72 9.34
CA LYS A 61 -2.48 -10.30 10.68
C LYS A 61 -2.01 -8.87 10.94
N GLN A 62 -2.92 -8.03 11.42
CA GLN A 62 -2.58 -6.69 11.88
C GLN A 62 -1.94 -6.75 13.26
N GLY A 63 -1.06 -5.79 13.55
CA GLY A 63 -0.30 -5.71 14.78
C GLY A 63 1.20 -5.89 14.56
N ILE A 64 1.93 -6.11 15.63
CA ILE A 64 3.38 -6.29 15.61
C ILE A 64 3.72 -7.74 15.25
N SER A 65 4.60 -7.93 14.28
CA SER A 65 5.14 -9.23 13.92
C SER A 65 6.66 -9.19 13.74
N ALA A 66 7.34 -10.27 14.13
CA ALA A 66 8.77 -10.41 13.89
C ALA A 66 9.04 -10.93 12.47
N ILE A 67 10.06 -10.37 11.83
CA ILE A 67 10.62 -10.86 10.57
C ILE A 67 11.98 -11.49 10.90
N ASP A 68 11.95 -12.71 11.40
CA ASP A 68 13.16 -13.44 11.87
C ASP A 68 13.60 -14.54 10.91
N GLY A 69 12.85 -14.77 9.83
CA GLY A 69 13.10 -15.80 8.84
C GLY A 69 12.77 -17.22 9.29
N ARG A 70 12.18 -17.40 10.45
CA ARG A 70 11.73 -18.71 10.95
C ARG A 70 10.35 -19.10 10.40
N LYS A 71 9.52 -18.10 10.17
CA LYS A 71 8.15 -18.27 9.64
C LYS A 71 7.96 -17.39 8.41
N PHE A 72 7.11 -17.86 7.48
CA PHE A 72 6.68 -17.07 6.35
C PHE A 72 5.99 -15.76 6.82
N SER A 73 6.37 -14.64 6.20
CA SER A 73 5.81 -13.33 6.51
C SER A 73 4.86 -12.87 5.40
N PRO A 74 3.53 -12.97 5.61
CA PRO A 74 2.56 -12.50 4.61
C PRO A 74 2.71 -11.03 4.26
N TRP A 75 3.13 -10.19 5.22
CA TRP A 75 3.42 -8.78 4.96
C TRP A 75 4.63 -8.61 4.04
N LEU A 76 5.72 -9.33 4.28
CA LEU A 76 6.94 -9.22 3.46
C LEU A 76 6.66 -9.67 2.02
N ALA A 77 5.92 -10.76 1.84
CA ALA A 77 5.48 -11.22 0.53
C ALA A 77 4.58 -10.18 -0.16
N ALA A 78 3.60 -9.59 0.56
CA ALA A 78 2.76 -8.53 0.04
C ALA A 78 3.56 -7.30 -0.37
N HIS A 79 4.56 -6.91 0.42
CA HIS A 79 5.47 -5.81 0.11
C HIS A 79 6.25 -6.09 -1.18
N HIS A 80 6.82 -7.29 -1.35
CA HIS A 80 7.53 -7.66 -2.58
C HIS A 80 6.61 -7.67 -3.81
N ILE A 81 5.36 -8.13 -3.69
CA ILE A 81 4.41 -8.08 -4.80
C ILE A 81 4.12 -6.64 -5.22
N GLN A 82 4.07 -5.70 -4.29
CA GLN A 82 3.80 -4.28 -4.53
C GLN A 82 5.03 -3.50 -5.00
N ALA A 83 6.25 -3.95 -4.70
CA ALA A 83 7.50 -3.26 -4.98
C ALA A 83 7.73 -2.96 -6.48
N PHE A 84 7.08 -3.69 -7.39
CA PHE A 84 7.10 -3.39 -8.83
C PHE A 84 6.57 -1.99 -9.13
N TYR A 85 5.52 -1.54 -8.42
CA TYR A 85 4.96 -0.20 -8.61
C TYR A 85 5.75 0.88 -7.88
N ASP A 86 6.44 0.53 -6.80
CA ASP A 86 7.36 1.46 -6.11
C ASP A 86 8.54 1.81 -7.03
N ALA A 87 8.98 0.84 -7.84
CA ALA A 87 10.00 1.06 -8.87
C ALA A 87 9.46 1.82 -10.11
N LEU A 88 8.16 1.73 -10.41
CA LEU A 88 7.52 2.30 -11.60
C LEU A 88 6.28 3.13 -11.23
N PRO A 89 6.42 4.24 -10.47
CA PRO A 89 5.29 5.01 -9.95
C PRO A 89 4.42 5.64 -11.04
N TYR A 90 4.96 5.81 -12.25
CA TYR A 90 4.20 6.32 -13.40
C TYR A 90 3.05 5.41 -13.84
N LEU A 91 3.12 4.10 -13.57
CA LEU A 91 2.01 3.19 -13.85
C LEU A 91 0.78 3.55 -13.02
N GLU A 92 0.97 3.90 -11.75
CA GLU A 92 -0.13 4.38 -10.91
C GLU A 92 -0.59 5.79 -11.28
N ALA A 93 0.35 6.66 -11.65
CA ALA A 93 0.03 8.01 -12.08
C ALA A 93 -0.93 8.00 -13.29
N LEU A 94 -0.76 7.06 -14.23
CA LEU A 94 -1.69 6.89 -15.36
C LEU A 94 -3.11 6.56 -14.91
N LEU A 95 -3.29 5.71 -13.90
CA LEU A 95 -4.61 5.39 -13.35
C LEU A 95 -5.29 6.58 -12.69
N ARG A 96 -4.52 7.54 -12.18
CA ARG A 96 -5.03 8.75 -11.51
C ARG A 96 -5.51 9.81 -12.50
N VAL A 97 -5.10 9.72 -13.78
CA VAL A 97 -5.58 10.64 -14.84
C VAL A 97 -7.07 10.44 -15.11
N ILE A 98 -7.56 9.20 -14.97
CA ILE A 98 -8.97 8.88 -15.21
C ILE A 98 -9.71 8.82 -13.87
N PRO A 99 -10.72 9.68 -13.63
CA PRO A 99 -11.46 9.69 -12.38
C PRO A 99 -12.02 8.32 -12.03
N GLY A 100 -11.78 7.88 -10.78
CA GLY A 100 -12.28 6.63 -10.24
C GLY A 100 -11.43 5.37 -10.56
N PHE A 101 -10.59 5.37 -11.60
CA PHE A 101 -9.80 4.18 -11.97
C PHE A 101 -8.82 3.77 -10.87
N TYR A 102 -8.09 4.72 -10.29
CA TYR A 102 -7.17 4.43 -9.20
C TYR A 102 -7.89 3.87 -7.96
N SER A 103 -9.04 4.44 -7.61
CA SER A 103 -9.89 3.91 -6.52
C SER A 103 -10.36 2.49 -6.80
N MET A 104 -10.78 2.19 -8.03
CA MET A 104 -11.17 0.85 -8.45
C MET A 104 -9.99 -0.12 -8.32
N TRP A 105 -8.83 0.27 -8.79
CA TRP A 105 -7.62 -0.54 -8.73
C TRP A 105 -7.18 -0.82 -7.28
N LEU A 106 -7.23 0.16 -6.37
CA LEU A 106 -6.95 -0.06 -4.95
C LEU A 106 -7.94 -1.05 -4.30
N ARG A 107 -9.23 -1.05 -4.73
CA ARG A 107 -10.19 -2.06 -4.26
C ARG A 107 -9.81 -3.47 -4.72
N MET A 108 -9.21 -3.62 -5.89
CA MET A 108 -8.72 -4.91 -6.38
C MET A 108 -7.58 -5.43 -5.51
N TRP A 109 -6.71 -4.57 -4.99
CA TRP A 109 -5.70 -4.92 -3.99
C TRP A 109 -6.30 -5.38 -2.65
N GLY A 110 -7.51 -4.98 -2.32
CA GLY A 110 -8.21 -5.36 -1.09
C GLY A 110 -8.56 -4.21 -0.17
N SER A 111 -8.19 -2.99 -0.53
CA SER A 111 -8.55 -1.80 0.20
C SER A 111 -10.05 -1.47 0.09
N ARG A 112 -10.57 -0.80 1.10
CA ARG A 112 -11.91 -0.22 1.09
C ARG A 112 -11.80 1.24 0.71
N ILE A 113 -12.26 1.59 -0.47
CA ILE A 113 -12.19 2.98 -0.97
C ILE A 113 -13.61 3.42 -1.33
N GLY A 114 -14.06 4.52 -0.76
CA GLY A 114 -15.36 5.12 -1.06
C GLY A 114 -15.46 5.67 -2.48
N TYR A 115 -16.57 6.31 -2.78
CA TYR A 115 -16.79 6.98 -4.07
C TYR A 115 -16.34 8.45 -4.00
N GLY A 116 -16.03 9.03 -5.16
CA GLY A 116 -15.71 10.46 -5.28
C GLY A 116 -14.39 10.86 -4.60
N VAL A 117 -13.47 9.92 -4.39
CA VAL A 117 -12.14 10.23 -3.84
C VAL A 117 -11.31 10.90 -4.91
N VAL A 118 -10.72 12.05 -4.57
CA VAL A 118 -9.85 12.83 -5.45
C VAL A 118 -8.40 12.50 -5.14
N TRP A 119 -7.70 11.96 -6.13
CA TRP A 119 -6.31 11.56 -6.04
C TRP A 119 -5.43 12.52 -6.86
N PRO A 120 -4.40 13.13 -6.29
CA PRO A 120 -3.41 13.88 -7.06
C PRO A 120 -2.52 12.91 -7.84
N VAL A 121 -1.87 13.39 -8.89
CA VAL A 121 -0.91 12.57 -9.66
C VAL A 121 0.25 12.11 -8.78
N ARG A 122 0.70 12.96 -7.86
CA ARG A 122 1.77 12.65 -6.90
C ARG A 122 1.16 12.36 -5.53
N ILE A 123 1.04 11.11 -5.21
CA ILE A 123 0.68 10.58 -3.90
C ILE A 123 1.34 9.22 -3.75
N ASP A 124 1.85 8.90 -2.57
CA ASP A 124 2.49 7.64 -2.27
C ASP A 124 1.56 6.78 -1.38
N VAL A 125 1.16 5.62 -1.90
CA VAL A 125 0.36 4.63 -1.17
C VAL A 125 1.19 3.37 -1.05
N LEU A 126 1.87 3.18 0.07
CA LEU A 126 2.86 2.12 0.24
C LEU A 126 2.24 0.73 0.40
N ASP A 127 1.09 0.64 1.08
CA ASP A 127 0.38 -0.63 1.32
C ASP A 127 -1.00 -0.58 0.67
N ARG A 128 -1.07 -0.87 -0.61
CA ARG A 128 -2.27 -0.74 -1.46
C ARG A 128 -3.45 -1.59 -1.04
N ASN A 129 -3.22 -2.57 -0.16
CA ASN A 129 -4.23 -3.49 0.35
C ASN A 129 -4.73 -3.15 1.77
N LEU A 130 -4.22 -2.09 2.40
CA LEU A 130 -4.47 -1.76 3.80
C LEU A 130 -5.03 -0.35 4.00
N MET A 131 -5.80 0.16 3.04
CA MET A 131 -6.46 1.45 3.14
C MET A 131 -7.96 1.28 3.35
N ASP A 132 -8.53 2.08 4.27
CA ASP A 132 -9.97 2.21 4.52
C ASP A 132 -10.33 3.70 4.41
N ILE A 133 -10.75 4.11 3.23
CA ILE A 133 -10.95 5.52 2.88
C ILE A 133 -12.42 5.73 2.55
N GLY A 134 -13.02 6.68 3.23
CA GLY A 134 -14.43 7.04 3.07
C GLY A 134 -14.76 7.71 1.73
N ASN A 135 -15.97 8.21 1.63
CA ASN A 135 -16.48 8.88 0.42
C ASN A 135 -15.99 10.32 0.34
N ARG A 136 -15.76 10.82 -0.89
CA ARG A 136 -15.46 12.23 -1.18
C ARG A 136 -14.27 12.77 -0.38
N VAL A 137 -13.26 11.93 -0.15
CA VAL A 137 -11.99 12.36 0.44
C VAL A 137 -11.16 13.04 -0.62
N THR A 138 -10.55 14.17 -0.28
CA THR A 138 -9.66 14.89 -1.18
C THR A 138 -8.24 14.85 -0.63
N PHE A 139 -7.33 14.34 -1.42
CA PHE A 139 -5.89 14.39 -1.15
C PHE A 139 -5.25 15.48 -1.97
N ASP A 140 -4.35 16.23 -1.36
CA ASP A 140 -3.44 17.14 -2.05
C ASP A 140 -2.14 16.40 -2.40
N ARG A 141 -1.24 17.08 -3.14
CA ARG A 141 -0.02 16.46 -3.66
C ARG A 141 0.96 16.02 -2.55
N GLU A 142 1.76 15.01 -2.89
CA GLU A 142 2.86 14.53 -2.03
C GLU A 142 2.39 14.01 -0.67
N VAL A 143 1.13 13.60 -0.56
CA VAL A 143 0.65 12.87 0.61
C VAL A 143 1.23 11.47 0.59
N GLU A 144 1.66 10.98 1.75
CA GLU A 144 2.17 9.62 1.96
C GLU A 144 1.22 8.85 2.90
N LEU A 145 0.76 7.69 2.44
CA LEU A 145 -0.07 6.76 3.21
C LEU A 145 0.71 5.47 3.44
N ALA A 146 1.08 5.19 4.68
CA ALA A 146 1.81 4.00 5.06
C ALA A 146 1.03 3.20 6.11
N ALA A 147 0.69 1.95 5.82
CA ALA A 147 0.04 1.05 6.77
C ALA A 147 1.03 0.16 7.52
N HIS A 148 2.33 0.42 7.37
CA HIS A 148 3.37 -0.28 8.11
C HIS A 148 4.48 0.67 8.59
N VAL A 149 5.14 0.25 9.65
CA VAL A 149 6.44 0.80 10.05
C VAL A 149 7.35 -0.35 10.45
N ARG A 150 8.60 -0.28 10.00
CA ARG A 150 9.59 -1.32 10.22
C ARG A 150 10.69 -0.82 11.15
N GLN A 151 11.03 -1.63 12.14
CA GLN A 151 12.09 -1.35 13.09
C GLN A 151 13.13 -2.47 13.06
N LYS A 152 14.40 -2.09 13.02
CA LYS A 152 15.52 -3.02 13.16
C LYS A 152 15.75 -3.30 14.64
N MET A 153 15.90 -4.55 15.00
CA MET A 153 16.23 -4.98 16.36
C MET A 153 17.71 -5.36 16.49
N GLU A 154 18.18 -5.40 17.72
CA GLU A 154 19.47 -5.98 18.05
C GLU A 154 19.54 -7.44 17.59
N GLY A 155 20.70 -7.88 17.04
CA GLY A 155 20.84 -9.23 16.49
C GLY A 155 20.37 -9.41 15.04
N GLY A 156 19.97 -8.32 14.34
CA GLY A 156 19.66 -8.36 12.89
C GLY A 156 18.23 -8.81 12.55
N ALA A 157 17.40 -9.13 13.52
CA ALA A 157 15.97 -9.34 13.33
C ALA A 157 15.29 -7.98 13.06
N ALA A 158 14.12 -8.02 12.43
CA ALA A 158 13.28 -6.84 12.27
C ALA A 158 11.88 -7.10 12.82
N ARG A 159 11.28 -6.08 13.39
CA ARG A 159 9.83 -6.05 13.68
C ARG A 159 9.14 -5.19 12.63
N VAL A 160 7.91 -5.53 12.35
CA VAL A 160 7.01 -4.70 11.55
C VAL A 160 5.69 -4.56 12.29
N LEU A 161 5.24 -3.33 12.43
CA LEU A 161 3.87 -3.02 12.82
C LEU A 161 3.07 -2.81 11.54
N VAL A 162 1.97 -3.50 11.40
CA VAL A 162 1.07 -3.40 10.24
C VAL A 162 -0.34 -3.10 10.74
N ARG A 163 -0.89 -1.96 10.33
CA ARG A 163 -2.28 -1.58 10.66
C ARG A 163 -2.91 -0.77 9.55
N THR A 164 -4.18 -1.03 9.28
CA THR A 164 -4.96 -0.31 8.27
C THR A 164 -5.04 1.19 8.60
N VAL A 165 -4.75 2.03 7.62
CA VAL A 165 -5.00 3.47 7.66
C VAL A 165 -6.48 3.72 7.44
N ARG A 166 -7.11 4.56 8.27
CA ARG A 166 -8.54 4.88 8.19
C ARG A 166 -8.74 6.38 7.98
N ILE A 167 -9.45 6.74 6.93
CA ILE A 167 -9.78 8.13 6.63
C ILE A 167 -11.29 8.25 6.43
N GLY A 168 -11.92 9.08 7.27
CA GLY A 168 -13.34 9.32 7.26
C GLY A 168 -13.81 10.06 6.00
N SER A 169 -15.10 9.97 5.71
CA SER A 169 -15.69 10.64 4.55
C SER A 169 -15.58 12.16 4.64
N HIS A 170 -15.46 12.81 3.48
CA HIS A 170 -15.37 14.27 3.36
C HIS A 170 -14.13 14.89 4.02
N ALA A 171 -13.11 14.10 4.32
CA ALA A 171 -11.86 14.62 4.83
C ALA A 171 -11.04 15.27 3.70
N TYR A 172 -10.35 16.36 4.04
CA TYR A 172 -9.33 16.99 3.20
C TYR A 172 -7.96 16.73 3.83
N ILE A 173 -7.01 16.25 3.03
CA ILE A 173 -5.65 15.95 3.45
C ILE A 173 -4.70 16.87 2.70
N GLY A 174 -4.11 17.81 3.41
CA GLY A 174 -3.22 18.83 2.86
C GLY A 174 -1.90 18.25 2.34
N ALA A 175 -1.23 19.03 1.49
CA ALA A 175 -0.02 18.63 0.80
C ALA A 175 1.09 18.18 1.75
N SER A 176 1.89 17.20 1.29
CA SER A 176 3.06 16.67 2.03
C SER A 176 2.72 16.16 3.44
N THR A 177 1.47 15.77 3.67
CA THR A 177 1.00 15.12 4.90
C THR A 177 1.40 13.65 4.90
N ARG A 178 1.86 13.15 6.04
CA ARG A 178 2.17 11.74 6.24
C ARG A 178 1.17 11.11 7.20
N ILE A 179 0.59 9.98 6.80
CA ILE A 179 -0.39 9.23 7.59
C ILE A 179 0.16 7.84 7.83
N GLY A 180 0.44 7.54 9.11
CA GLY A 180 1.10 6.32 9.56
C GLY A 180 0.15 5.15 9.79
N PRO A 181 0.70 3.96 10.13
CA PRO A 181 -0.08 2.74 10.34
C PRO A 181 -1.03 2.88 11.52
N GLY A 182 -2.29 2.47 11.31
CA GLY A 182 -3.34 2.55 12.32
C GLY A 182 -3.88 3.96 12.58
N ALA A 183 -3.38 4.97 11.86
CA ALA A 183 -3.88 6.33 11.99
C ALA A 183 -5.36 6.43 11.58
N ILE A 184 -6.08 7.29 12.28
CA ILE A 184 -7.50 7.55 12.05
C ILE A 184 -7.71 9.04 11.80
N VAL A 185 -8.18 9.39 10.62
CA VAL A 185 -8.64 10.74 10.30
C VAL A 185 -10.17 10.74 10.37
N PRO A 186 -10.81 11.58 11.21
CA PRO A 186 -12.25 11.62 11.35
C PRO A 186 -12.99 12.08 10.09
N HIS A 187 -14.31 11.88 10.07
CA HIS A 187 -15.16 12.46 9.03
C HIS A 187 -15.09 14.01 9.06
N ASN A 188 -15.16 14.63 7.89
CA ASN A 188 -15.11 16.08 7.70
C ASN A 188 -13.84 16.76 8.25
N ALA A 189 -12.80 16.01 8.55
CA ALA A 189 -11.55 16.58 9.02
C ALA A 189 -10.86 17.40 7.94
N ASN A 190 -10.27 18.51 8.34
CA ASN A 190 -9.38 19.33 7.52
C ASN A 190 -7.97 19.22 8.08
N VAL A 191 -7.14 18.39 7.44
CA VAL A 191 -5.75 18.17 7.85
C VAL A 191 -4.86 19.17 7.11
N PRO A 192 -4.18 20.08 7.82
CA PRO A 192 -3.30 21.07 7.19
C PRO A 192 -2.14 20.41 6.42
N PRO A 193 -1.51 21.14 5.48
CA PRO A 193 -0.27 20.69 4.85
C PRO A 193 0.84 20.41 5.88
N LEU A 194 1.79 19.54 5.50
CA LEU A 194 2.96 19.19 6.31
C LEU A 194 2.62 18.56 7.68
N THR A 195 1.41 18.03 7.82
CA THR A 195 0.98 17.35 9.04
C THR A 195 1.51 15.91 9.06
N MET A 196 1.86 15.42 10.25
CA MET A 196 2.16 14.02 10.49
C MET A 196 1.09 13.44 11.43
N VAL A 197 0.36 12.44 10.97
CA VAL A 197 -0.53 11.63 11.83
C VAL A 197 0.20 10.32 12.09
N GLY A 198 0.65 10.13 13.32
CA GLY A 198 1.55 9.07 13.71
C GLY A 198 0.91 7.69 13.78
N VAL A 199 1.67 6.76 14.37
CA VAL A 199 1.23 5.37 14.58
C VAL A 199 0.06 5.31 15.58
N ASN A 200 -1.07 4.69 15.17
CA ASN A 200 -2.28 4.56 16.00
C ASN A 200 -2.86 5.89 16.50
N GLU A 201 -2.50 6.98 15.87
CA GLU A 201 -2.96 8.32 16.24
C GLU A 201 -4.31 8.63 15.59
N ALA A 202 -5.22 9.23 16.36
CA ALA A 202 -6.45 9.82 15.85
C ALA A 202 -6.24 11.33 15.67
N TYR A 203 -6.35 11.83 14.44
CA TYR A 203 -6.20 13.25 14.14
C TYR A 203 -7.25 14.09 14.87
N GLY A 204 -6.79 15.13 15.59
CA GLY A 204 -7.66 16.04 16.34
C GLY A 204 -8.08 15.55 17.74
N GLU A 205 -7.68 14.36 18.14
CA GLU A 205 -7.77 13.90 19.52
C GLU A 205 -6.42 14.08 20.24
N ALA A 206 -6.44 14.40 21.52
CA ALA A 206 -5.23 14.33 22.34
C ALA A 206 -4.67 12.90 22.26
N VAL A 207 -3.38 12.76 22.01
CA VAL A 207 -2.69 11.49 21.81
C VAL A 207 -3.13 10.51 22.91
N ARG A 208 -3.96 9.51 22.54
CA ARG A 208 -4.19 8.36 23.41
C ARG A 208 -2.90 7.56 23.37
N HIS A 209 -2.24 7.46 24.52
CA HIS A 209 -1.04 6.64 24.64
C HIS A 209 -1.32 5.25 24.06
N PRO A 210 -0.54 4.78 23.08
CA PRO A 210 -0.66 3.41 22.59
C PRO A 210 -0.49 2.45 23.77
N GLU A 211 -1.13 1.27 23.67
CA GLU A 211 -0.89 0.20 24.64
C GLU A 211 0.62 -0.01 24.82
N LYS A 212 1.08 -0.37 26.03
CA LYS A 212 2.50 -0.38 26.42
C LYS A 212 3.45 -1.06 25.42
N GLU A 213 2.99 -2.09 24.68
CA GLU A 213 3.78 -2.75 23.64
C GLU A 213 3.98 -1.89 22.39
N GLU A 214 3.01 -1.07 22.02
CA GLU A 214 3.06 -0.18 20.86
C GLU A 214 3.83 1.10 21.16
N ALA A 215 3.78 1.58 22.42
CA ALA A 215 4.61 2.68 22.89
C ALA A 215 6.10 2.31 22.84
N GLN A 216 6.44 1.06 23.17
CA GLN A 216 7.80 0.55 23.09
C GLN A 216 8.31 0.43 21.64
N PHE A 217 7.39 0.25 20.67
CA PHE A 217 7.74 0.26 19.24
C PHE A 217 8.01 1.68 18.72
N ALA A 218 7.32 2.68 19.28
CA ALA A 218 7.48 4.09 18.83
C ALA A 218 8.68 4.80 19.48
N LEU A 219 9.19 4.31 20.64
CA LEU A 219 10.23 4.95 21.43
C LEU A 219 11.60 4.25 21.39
N SER A 220 11.73 3.11 20.72
CA SER A 220 12.98 2.34 20.56
C SER A 220 13.48 2.35 19.11
#